data_dc8c218473533b5b6af4d9f9019ab80b
#
_entry.id   dc8c218473533b5b6af4d9f9019ab80b
#
_cell.length_a   1.000
_cell.length_b   1.000
_cell.length_c   1.000
_cell.angle_alpha   90.00
_cell.angle_beta   90.00
_cell.angle_gamma   90.00
#
_symmetry.space_group_name_H-M   'P 1'
#
loop_
_entity.id
_entity.type
_entity.pdbx_description
1 polymer ?
#
loop_
_entity_poly.entity_id
_entity_poly.type
_entity_poly.pdbx_seq_one_letter_code
_entity_poly.pdbx_strand_id
1 'polypeptide(L)'
;MKPIIISLILSLFIGASATGCTDSDGAEPNSSIRVETAEVTAITSDNALSGGRVIGETETVTEFGICWATTDNPTMSDSHNTGAGDANSFACYVTGLSASTTYYVRAYATTSAGTVYGQSRQFTTLAGSDDDTPPADGDDEQNPLASTIYLWAEGNMAKVTNYTGSQGSYQDPPSFRPYMNYFPVAEGTTVKGAVLVCAGGAFQFRSDRMEGTPVAQWFARHGYQAFVVNYRVQPYRMEEGSLDLARAVRFVRRHAADYGISPNDIASVGFSAGGILCGDEALNFDELVNGTVLASDYRPDALDEVSANVCTIGMIYAFYGRLSVASTDVEKFRASKIPPTFFAYGTRDPFYRQFQACADAVREAGVEVEEHEYEGMPHGFGYTHEAWMVGFDSWMTKIMSNN
;
A
#
# COMPACT_ATOMS: atom_id res chain seq x y z
N MET A 1 -2.04 -0.70 -57.25
CA MET A 1 -0.86 -1.27 -56.57
C MET A 1 0.34 -0.42 -56.86
N LYS A 2 0.82 0.36 -55.95
CA LYS A 2 2.11 1.10 -56.00
C LYS A 2 2.82 0.83 -54.67
N PRO A 3 4.12 0.46 -54.69
CA PRO A 3 4.88 0.23 -53.49
C PRO A 3 5.36 1.55 -52.87
N ILE A 4 5.30 1.65 -51.57
CA ILE A 4 5.86 2.77 -50.77
C ILE A 4 7.32 2.41 -50.45
N ILE A 5 8.23 3.27 -50.90
CA ILE A 5 9.66 3.19 -50.64
C ILE A 5 9.95 3.84 -49.29
N ILE A 6 10.52 3.07 -48.36
CA ILE A 6 11.04 3.59 -47.08
C ILE A 6 12.45 4.09 -47.33
N SER A 7 12.64 5.41 -47.16
CA SER A 7 13.95 6.06 -47.28
C SER A 7 14.69 6.07 -45.97
N LEU A 8 15.80 5.37 -45.90
CA LEU A 8 16.73 5.34 -44.78
C LEU A 8 17.65 6.55 -44.85
N ILE A 9 17.57 7.49 -43.92
CA ILE A 9 18.51 8.62 -43.82
C ILE A 9 19.61 8.25 -42.83
N LEU A 10 20.79 8.03 -43.41
CA LEU A 10 22.05 7.84 -42.68
C LEU A 10 22.69 9.23 -42.49
N SER A 11 22.76 9.76 -41.27
CA SER A 11 23.44 11.01 -40.97
C SER A 11 24.87 10.76 -40.56
N LEU A 12 25.76 11.31 -41.36
CA LEU A 12 27.22 11.28 -41.24
C LEU A 12 27.66 12.35 -40.23
N PHE A 13 28.37 11.96 -39.15
CA PHE A 13 29.03 12.91 -38.26
C PHE A 13 30.38 13.33 -38.82
N ILE A 14 30.52 14.64 -39.09
CA ILE A 14 31.80 15.25 -39.39
C ILE A 14 32.32 15.89 -38.10
N GLY A 15 33.50 15.47 -37.68
CA GLY A 15 34.18 16.03 -36.52
C GLY A 15 34.75 17.45 -36.83
N ALA A 16 34.59 18.31 -35.84
CA ALA A 16 35.33 19.56 -35.76
C ALA A 16 36.08 19.62 -34.42
N SER A 17 37.40 19.59 -34.52
CA SER A 17 38.30 19.83 -33.39
C SER A 17 38.32 21.32 -33.08
N ALA A 18 38.02 21.71 -31.86
CA ALA A 18 38.33 23.05 -31.35
C ALA A 18 39.12 22.89 -30.04
N THR A 19 40.29 23.46 -30.05
CA THR A 19 41.25 23.53 -28.95
C THR A 19 40.85 24.59 -27.92
N GLY A 20 40.92 24.23 -26.66
CA GLY A 20 41.42 25.09 -25.58
C GLY A 20 40.44 26.01 -24.89
N CYS A 21 40.08 25.62 -23.62
CA CYS A 21 40.24 26.52 -22.46
C CYS A 21 40.22 25.67 -21.20
N THR A 22 41.22 25.84 -20.38
CA THR A 22 41.36 25.25 -19.07
C THR A 22 40.49 25.99 -18.07
N ASP A 23 39.43 25.38 -17.62
CA ASP A 23 38.78 25.75 -16.36
C ASP A 23 38.89 24.56 -15.40
N SER A 24 39.42 24.86 -14.23
CA SER A 24 39.67 23.94 -13.12
C SER A 24 38.35 23.60 -12.46
N ASP A 25 37.64 22.62 -12.98
CA ASP A 25 36.52 22.02 -12.29
C ASP A 25 37.00 20.80 -11.49
N GLY A 26 36.54 20.74 -10.24
CA GLY A 26 36.95 19.74 -9.27
C GLY A 26 36.83 18.31 -9.82
N ALA A 27 37.90 17.55 -9.61
CA ALA A 27 37.95 16.14 -10.01
C ALA A 27 36.74 15.39 -9.47
N GLU A 28 35.90 14.90 -10.37
CA GLU A 28 34.93 13.87 -10.05
C GLU A 28 35.66 12.72 -9.31
N PRO A 29 35.18 12.22 -8.16
CA PRO A 29 35.83 11.12 -7.51
C PRO A 29 35.87 9.95 -8.51
N ASN A 30 37.04 9.33 -8.65
CA ASN A 30 37.27 8.16 -9.49
C ASN A 30 36.54 6.97 -8.90
N SER A 31 35.21 6.94 -9.07
CA SER A 31 34.35 5.91 -8.53
C SER A 31 34.22 4.78 -9.57
N SER A 32 34.40 3.55 -9.11
CA SER A 32 34.21 2.35 -9.92
C SER A 32 32.75 2.10 -10.32
N ILE A 33 31.83 2.98 -9.87
CA ILE A 33 30.40 2.88 -10.12
C ILE A 33 29.82 4.07 -10.87
N ARG A 34 28.74 3.83 -11.62
CA ARG A 34 27.86 4.82 -12.23
C ARG A 34 26.44 4.58 -11.77
N VAL A 35 25.69 5.64 -11.52
CA VAL A 35 24.28 5.59 -11.12
C VAL A 35 23.39 6.07 -12.26
N GLU A 36 22.32 5.36 -12.53
CA GLU A 36 21.28 5.79 -13.48
C GLU A 36 19.96 5.99 -12.72
N THR A 37 19.35 7.16 -12.92
CA THR A 37 18.03 7.48 -12.37
C THR A 37 16.95 6.91 -13.28
N ALA A 38 16.02 6.14 -12.72
CA ALA A 38 14.86 5.63 -13.44
C ALA A 38 13.86 6.76 -13.77
N GLU A 39 12.96 6.49 -14.71
CA GLU A 39 11.87 7.42 -15.00
C GLU A 39 10.94 7.60 -13.80
N VAL A 40 10.35 8.79 -13.69
CA VAL A 40 9.36 9.08 -12.67
C VAL A 40 7.99 8.63 -13.17
N THR A 41 7.35 7.78 -12.40
CA THR A 41 6.05 7.17 -12.71
C THR A 41 5.09 7.33 -11.54
N ALA A 42 3.86 6.88 -11.68
CA ALA A 42 2.84 6.90 -10.63
C ALA A 42 2.77 8.27 -9.90
N ILE A 43 2.84 9.37 -10.65
CA ILE A 43 2.77 10.72 -10.12
C ILE A 43 1.34 10.98 -9.62
N THR A 44 1.22 11.45 -8.38
CA THR A 44 -0.02 11.92 -7.76
C THR A 44 0.12 13.39 -7.35
N SER A 45 -0.81 13.92 -6.57
CA SER A 45 -0.72 15.28 -6.02
C SER A 45 0.34 15.43 -4.92
N ASP A 46 0.70 14.34 -4.24
CA ASP A 46 1.55 14.36 -3.05
C ASP A 46 2.70 13.35 -3.09
N ASN A 47 2.77 12.55 -4.14
CA ASN A 47 3.73 11.45 -4.28
C ASN A 47 4.16 11.20 -5.73
N ALA A 48 5.29 10.49 -5.91
CA ALA A 48 5.72 9.89 -7.16
C ALA A 48 6.59 8.65 -6.92
N LEU A 49 6.76 7.77 -7.91
CA LEU A 49 7.66 6.63 -7.87
C LEU A 49 8.82 6.88 -8.83
N SER A 50 10.04 6.68 -8.34
CA SER A 50 11.25 6.64 -9.15
C SER A 50 12.18 5.54 -8.62
N GLY A 51 13.44 5.59 -8.91
CA GLY A 51 14.43 4.62 -8.47
C GLY A 51 15.69 4.75 -9.31
N GLY A 52 16.40 3.64 -9.45
CA GLY A 52 17.59 3.63 -10.26
C GLY A 52 18.30 2.31 -10.31
N ARG A 53 19.50 2.35 -10.85
CA ARG A 53 20.44 1.23 -10.82
C ARG A 53 21.87 1.73 -10.70
N VAL A 54 22.68 0.95 -10.03
CA VAL A 54 24.12 1.14 -9.99
C VAL A 54 24.76 0.20 -10.98
N ILE A 55 25.72 0.70 -11.74
CA ILE A 55 26.48 -0.02 -12.77
C ILE A 55 27.95 -0.01 -12.35
N GLY A 56 28.60 -1.16 -12.32
CA GLY A 56 29.99 -1.33 -11.90
C GLY A 56 30.11 -2.20 -10.65
N GLU A 57 31.06 -1.86 -9.77
CA GLU A 57 31.35 -2.66 -8.55
C GLU A 57 30.33 -2.41 -7.43
N THR A 58 29.13 -2.98 -7.57
CA THR A 58 28.03 -2.79 -6.62
C THR A 58 28.29 -3.32 -5.21
N GLU A 59 29.24 -4.25 -5.04
CA GLU A 59 29.66 -4.77 -3.74
C GLU A 59 30.29 -3.71 -2.82
N THR A 60 30.73 -2.58 -3.38
CA THR A 60 31.27 -1.45 -2.63
C THR A 60 30.22 -0.45 -2.15
N VAL A 61 28.97 -0.63 -2.58
CA VAL A 61 27.87 0.28 -2.25
C VAL A 61 27.38 -0.01 -0.83
N THR A 62 27.40 1.01 0.02
CA THR A 62 26.94 0.94 1.41
C THR A 62 25.52 1.44 1.58
N GLU A 63 25.06 2.32 0.68
CA GLU A 63 23.69 2.86 0.67
C GLU A 63 23.32 3.29 -0.75
N PHE A 64 22.07 3.15 -1.12
CA PHE A 64 21.51 3.61 -2.39
C PHE A 64 20.05 4.04 -2.22
N GLY A 65 19.58 4.91 -3.10
CA GLY A 65 18.22 5.42 -3.05
C GLY A 65 18.01 6.58 -4.03
N ILE A 66 17.06 7.45 -3.68
CA ILE A 66 16.77 8.68 -4.42
C ILE A 66 16.79 9.91 -3.50
N CYS A 67 17.14 11.06 -4.04
CA CYS A 67 16.95 12.36 -3.41
C CYS A 67 16.12 13.27 -4.32
N TRP A 68 15.37 14.20 -3.74
CA TRP A 68 14.50 15.12 -4.49
C TRP A 68 14.39 16.50 -3.85
N ALA A 69 14.15 17.50 -4.67
CA ALA A 69 13.92 18.89 -4.28
C ALA A 69 13.10 19.63 -5.35
N THR A 70 12.68 20.84 -5.06
CA THR A 70 12.10 21.77 -6.07
C THR A 70 13.16 22.47 -6.93
N THR A 71 14.42 22.29 -6.60
CA THR A 71 15.57 22.80 -7.37
C THR A 71 16.26 21.65 -8.09
N ASP A 72 16.83 21.93 -9.28
CA ASP A 72 17.53 20.93 -10.07
C ASP A 72 18.79 20.39 -9.36
N ASN A 73 19.14 19.16 -9.67
CA ASN A 73 20.28 18.43 -9.11
C ASN A 73 20.23 18.23 -7.58
N PRO A 74 19.14 17.67 -7.02
CA PRO A 74 19.06 17.39 -5.59
C PRO A 74 20.19 16.48 -5.12
N THR A 75 20.53 16.59 -3.86
CA THR A 75 21.61 15.84 -3.19
C THR A 75 21.12 15.17 -1.91
N MET A 76 21.97 14.41 -1.22
CA MET A 76 21.70 13.84 0.10
C MET A 76 21.43 14.89 1.20
N SER A 77 21.67 16.18 0.93
CA SER A 77 21.29 17.26 1.85
C SER A 77 19.83 17.68 1.69
N ASP A 78 19.17 17.24 0.62
CA ASP A 78 17.76 17.47 0.35
C ASP A 78 16.93 16.28 0.86
N SER A 79 15.62 16.26 0.57
CA SER A 79 14.78 15.10 0.87
C SER A 79 15.29 13.87 0.15
N HIS A 80 15.37 12.74 0.85
CA HIS A 80 15.86 11.48 0.28
C HIS A 80 15.24 10.25 0.96
N ASN A 81 15.27 9.13 0.27
CA ASN A 81 14.85 7.81 0.76
C ASN A 81 15.83 6.73 0.29
N THR A 82 16.04 5.74 1.13
CA THR A 82 16.77 4.53 0.78
C THR A 82 15.96 3.66 -0.18
N GLY A 83 16.62 3.04 -1.16
CA GLY A 83 15.98 2.18 -2.16
C GLY A 83 15.57 0.83 -1.63
N ALA A 84 14.42 0.33 -2.09
CA ALA A 84 14.02 -1.04 -1.91
C ALA A 84 14.51 -1.90 -3.09
N GLY A 85 15.08 -3.07 -2.78
CA GLY A 85 15.68 -3.97 -3.77
C GLY A 85 17.19 -4.13 -3.57
N ASP A 86 17.91 -4.32 -4.67
CA ASP A 86 19.38 -4.35 -4.66
C ASP A 86 19.95 -3.17 -5.47
N ALA A 87 21.25 -2.93 -5.34
CA ALA A 87 21.89 -1.81 -6.01
C ALA A 87 21.79 -1.88 -7.54
N ASN A 88 21.61 -3.06 -8.14
CA ASN A 88 21.49 -3.22 -9.60
C ASN A 88 20.10 -2.83 -10.12
N SER A 89 19.07 -2.81 -9.24
CA SER A 89 17.72 -2.36 -9.59
C SER A 89 16.93 -2.08 -8.32
N PHE A 90 16.62 -0.82 -8.08
CA PHE A 90 15.86 -0.39 -6.90
C PHE A 90 14.76 0.60 -7.27
N ALA A 91 13.72 0.59 -6.46
CA ALA A 91 12.62 1.53 -6.52
C ALA A 91 12.53 2.32 -5.20
N CYS A 92 12.13 3.58 -5.31
CA CYS A 92 11.94 4.47 -4.18
C CYS A 92 10.71 5.34 -4.36
N TYR A 93 10.05 5.63 -3.29
CA TYR A 93 8.97 6.61 -3.26
C TYR A 93 9.52 8.01 -2.99
N VAL A 94 9.03 8.96 -3.77
CA VAL A 94 9.14 10.40 -3.54
C VAL A 94 7.87 10.79 -2.79
N THR A 95 7.95 11.17 -1.54
CA THR A 95 6.80 11.42 -0.66
C THR A 95 6.82 12.83 -0.07
N GLY A 96 5.68 13.30 0.46
CA GLY A 96 5.59 14.61 1.10
C GLY A 96 5.66 15.76 0.09
N LEU A 97 5.17 15.53 -1.12
CA LEU A 97 5.13 16.52 -2.18
C LEU A 97 3.92 17.44 -2.04
N SER A 98 4.05 18.67 -2.54
CA SER A 98 2.93 19.60 -2.71
C SER A 98 2.28 19.40 -4.06
N ALA A 99 0.97 19.53 -4.15
CA ALA A 99 0.21 19.46 -5.39
C ALA A 99 0.64 20.55 -6.39
N SER A 100 0.46 20.27 -7.69
CA SER A 100 0.77 21.20 -8.80
C SER A 100 2.18 21.78 -8.72
N THR A 101 3.14 21.05 -8.16
CA THR A 101 4.50 21.53 -7.90
C THR A 101 5.50 20.72 -8.72
N THR A 102 6.46 21.43 -9.31
CA THR A 102 7.55 20.79 -10.06
C THR A 102 8.68 20.41 -9.13
N TYR A 103 9.12 19.16 -9.26
CA TYR A 103 10.23 18.56 -8.52
C TYR A 103 11.28 17.97 -9.46
N TYR A 104 12.47 17.81 -8.92
CA TYR A 104 13.59 17.10 -9.53
C TYR A 104 13.97 15.92 -8.64
N VAL A 105 14.31 14.78 -9.23
CA VAL A 105 14.73 13.58 -8.53
C VAL A 105 15.99 12.99 -9.13
N ARG A 106 16.87 12.47 -8.29
CA ARG A 106 18.09 11.76 -8.71
C ARG A 106 18.24 10.48 -7.89
N ALA A 107 18.67 9.41 -8.56
CA ALA A 107 19.19 8.24 -7.86
C ALA A 107 20.59 8.56 -7.31
N TYR A 108 20.93 7.96 -6.17
CA TYR A 108 22.25 8.03 -5.58
C TYR A 108 22.75 6.66 -5.14
N ALA A 109 24.08 6.54 -5.04
CA ALA A 109 24.72 5.42 -4.37
C ALA A 109 25.96 5.93 -3.62
N THR A 110 26.10 5.50 -2.38
CA THR A 110 27.21 5.87 -1.49
C THR A 110 28.19 4.71 -1.36
N THR A 111 29.46 5.02 -1.50
CA THR A 111 30.60 4.10 -1.28
C THR A 111 31.56 4.73 -0.26
N SER A 112 32.60 4.02 0.11
CA SER A 112 33.70 4.58 0.95
C SER A 112 34.43 5.77 0.28
N ALA A 113 34.31 5.93 -1.05
CA ALA A 113 34.90 7.05 -1.81
C ALA A 113 33.98 8.27 -1.90
N GLY A 114 32.72 8.17 -1.51
CA GLY A 114 31.72 9.23 -1.55
C GLY A 114 30.43 8.82 -2.24
N THR A 115 29.54 9.79 -2.44
CA THR A 115 28.21 9.59 -3.06
C THR A 115 28.25 9.96 -4.53
N VAL A 116 27.80 9.03 -5.37
CA VAL A 116 27.65 9.20 -6.83
C VAL A 116 26.16 9.37 -7.13
N TYR A 117 25.83 10.29 -8.02
CA TYR A 117 24.45 10.62 -8.40
C TYR A 117 24.18 10.29 -9.86
N GLY A 118 22.96 9.85 -10.13
CA GLY A 118 22.44 9.69 -11.48
C GLY A 118 22.01 11.04 -12.10
N GLN A 119 21.48 10.99 -13.31
CA GLN A 119 20.93 12.18 -13.98
C GLN A 119 19.70 12.69 -13.20
N SER A 120 19.55 14.03 -13.14
CA SER A 120 18.35 14.66 -12.61
C SER A 120 17.18 14.48 -13.58
N ARG A 121 16.01 14.13 -13.03
CA ARG A 121 14.76 14.01 -13.78
C ARG A 121 13.71 14.92 -13.19
N GLN A 122 13.07 15.70 -14.04
CA GLN A 122 12.00 16.61 -13.67
C GLN A 122 10.65 15.91 -13.77
N PHE A 123 9.75 16.20 -12.83
CA PHE A 123 8.34 15.84 -12.91
C PHE A 123 7.50 16.92 -12.22
N THR A 124 6.19 16.93 -12.51
CA THR A 124 5.24 17.83 -11.83
C THR A 124 4.15 16.97 -11.20
N THR A 125 3.88 17.20 -9.93
CA THR A 125 2.76 16.57 -9.23
C THR A 125 1.43 16.98 -9.85
N LEU A 126 0.45 16.09 -9.77
CA LEU A 126 -0.91 16.40 -10.22
C LEU A 126 -1.50 17.54 -9.38
N ALA A 127 -2.51 18.22 -9.91
CA ALA A 127 -3.32 19.12 -9.11
C ALA A 127 -3.91 18.30 -7.93
N GLY A 128 -3.93 18.89 -6.74
CA GLY A 128 -4.75 18.36 -5.67
C GLY A 128 -6.19 18.34 -6.19
N SER A 129 -6.90 17.24 -6.00
CA SER A 129 -8.32 17.27 -6.23
C SER A 129 -8.91 18.27 -5.23
N ASP A 130 -9.63 19.29 -5.70
CA ASP A 130 -10.42 20.17 -4.82
C ASP A 130 -11.54 19.40 -4.08
N ASP A 131 -11.50 18.07 -4.16
CA ASP A 131 -12.39 17.10 -3.51
C ASP A 131 -11.93 16.69 -2.10
N ASP A 132 -10.83 17.27 -1.60
CA ASP A 132 -10.42 17.20 -0.18
C ASP A 132 -11.24 18.14 0.72
N THR A 133 -12.29 18.77 0.18
CA THR A 133 -13.26 19.46 1.02
C THR A 133 -14.13 18.39 1.69
N PRO A 134 -14.08 18.25 3.04
CA PRO A 134 -14.98 17.35 3.73
C PRO A 134 -16.42 17.70 3.31
N PRO A 135 -17.26 16.73 2.98
CA PRO A 135 -18.67 17.03 2.72
C PRO A 135 -19.22 17.80 3.93
N ALA A 136 -19.91 18.91 3.63
CA ALA A 136 -20.51 19.74 4.64
C ALA A 136 -21.43 18.90 5.53
N ASP A 137 -21.34 19.20 6.82
CA ASP A 137 -22.08 18.62 7.94
C ASP A 137 -23.31 17.78 7.64
N GLY A 138 -23.29 16.61 8.23
CA GLY A 138 -24.44 16.00 8.87
C GLY A 138 -25.49 15.45 7.91
N ASP A 139 -25.20 14.28 7.37
CA ASP A 139 -26.21 13.25 7.25
C ASP A 139 -25.53 11.88 7.02
N ASP A 140 -26.10 10.84 7.60
CA ASP A 140 -25.66 9.43 7.54
C ASP A 140 -25.67 8.82 6.12
N GLU A 141 -25.85 9.62 5.07
CA GLU A 141 -25.93 9.19 3.68
C GLU A 141 -24.76 9.73 2.83
N GLN A 142 -23.54 9.29 3.13
CA GLN A 142 -22.49 9.46 2.14
C GLN A 142 -22.87 8.67 0.87
N ASN A 143 -22.57 9.26 -0.30
CA ASN A 143 -22.75 8.55 -1.57
C ASN A 143 -21.86 7.27 -1.58
N PRO A 144 -22.42 6.06 -1.56
CA PRO A 144 -21.63 4.83 -1.54
C PRO A 144 -20.79 4.62 -2.79
N LEU A 145 -21.12 5.31 -3.89
CA LEU A 145 -20.39 5.24 -5.16
C LEU A 145 -19.37 6.37 -5.33
N ALA A 146 -19.14 7.18 -4.30
CA ALA A 146 -18.06 8.17 -4.33
C ALA A 146 -16.68 7.48 -4.36
N SER A 147 -15.73 8.09 -5.05
CA SER A 147 -14.35 7.57 -5.14
C SER A 147 -13.65 7.55 -3.78
N THR A 148 -14.03 8.42 -2.87
CA THR A 148 -13.55 8.50 -1.48
C THR A 148 -14.73 8.49 -0.53
N ILE A 149 -14.69 7.62 0.48
CA ILE A 149 -15.74 7.41 1.46
C ILE A 149 -15.13 7.50 2.85
N TYR A 150 -15.55 8.48 3.65
CA TYR A 150 -15.08 8.64 5.02
C TYR A 150 -15.76 7.64 5.97
N LEU A 151 -14.99 7.04 6.86
CA LEU A 151 -15.48 5.96 7.74
C LEU A 151 -16.19 6.46 8.99
N TRP A 152 -15.94 7.71 9.40
CA TRP A 152 -16.46 8.28 10.63
C TRP A 152 -17.14 9.61 10.34
N ALA A 153 -18.25 9.88 11.02
CA ALA A 153 -18.82 11.23 11.04
C ALA A 153 -17.84 12.23 11.64
N GLU A 154 -17.85 13.46 11.19
CA GLU A 154 -16.98 14.49 11.72
C GLU A 154 -17.23 14.70 13.22
N GLY A 155 -16.16 14.75 14.00
CA GLY A 155 -16.22 14.89 15.45
C GLY A 155 -16.73 13.67 16.23
N ASN A 156 -17.06 12.55 15.56
CA ASN A 156 -17.54 11.33 16.21
C ASN A 156 -16.67 10.08 15.88
N MET A 157 -15.38 10.27 15.73
CA MET A 157 -14.43 9.17 15.55
C MET A 157 -14.01 8.59 16.92
N ALA A 158 -14.24 7.28 17.11
CA ALA A 158 -13.78 6.60 18.32
C ALA A 158 -12.25 6.61 18.40
N LYS A 159 -11.68 7.26 19.42
CA LYS A 159 -10.23 7.37 19.61
C LYS A 159 -9.85 7.43 21.08
N VAL A 160 -8.71 6.84 21.41
CA VAL A 160 -8.07 6.91 22.73
C VAL A 160 -6.69 7.58 22.67
N THR A 161 -6.12 7.67 21.46
CA THR A 161 -4.84 8.34 21.25
C THR A 161 -5.03 9.86 21.26
N ASN A 162 -4.31 10.54 22.14
CA ASN A 162 -4.25 11.99 22.13
C ASN A 162 -3.14 12.47 21.19
N TYR A 163 -3.55 12.88 19.99
CA TYR A 163 -2.65 13.35 18.93
C TYR A 163 -3.03 14.78 18.54
N THR A 164 -2.28 15.75 19.03
CA THR A 164 -2.60 17.18 18.90
C THR A 164 -1.54 17.98 18.14
N GLY A 165 -0.39 17.38 17.81
CA GLY A 165 0.71 18.07 17.14
C GLY A 165 1.48 17.17 16.19
N SER A 166 1.75 17.67 14.98
CA SER A 166 2.62 16.94 14.03
C SER A 166 4.03 16.84 14.63
N GLN A 167 4.52 15.61 14.77
CA GLN A 167 5.90 15.34 15.23
C GLN A 167 6.81 14.98 14.04
N GLY A 168 6.46 15.36 12.82
CA GLY A 168 7.31 15.23 11.63
C GLY A 168 7.64 13.81 11.17
N SER A 169 7.40 12.79 12.00
CA SER A 169 7.71 11.39 11.73
C SER A 169 6.49 10.52 11.45
N TYR A 170 5.28 11.06 11.57
CA TYR A 170 4.04 10.33 11.33
C TYR A 170 3.49 10.63 9.94
N GLN A 171 2.97 9.61 9.27
CA GLN A 171 2.35 9.77 7.96
C GLN A 171 1.12 10.67 8.01
N ASP A 172 0.25 10.46 9.01
CA ASP A 172 -1.02 11.15 9.11
C ASP A 172 -0.91 12.45 9.95
N PRO A 173 -1.56 13.54 9.54
CA PRO A 173 -1.68 14.74 10.37
C PRO A 173 -2.65 14.50 11.54
N PRO A 174 -2.65 15.35 12.58
CA PRO A 174 -3.63 15.28 13.68
C PRO A 174 -5.10 15.35 13.26
N SER A 175 -5.36 15.94 12.09
CA SER A 175 -6.69 16.05 11.47
C SER A 175 -7.08 14.86 10.60
N PHE A 176 -6.23 13.82 10.51
CA PHE A 176 -6.52 12.66 9.69
C PHE A 176 -7.85 12.02 10.10
N ARG A 177 -8.69 11.80 9.10
CA ARG A 177 -9.97 11.12 9.21
C ARG A 177 -9.93 9.88 8.33
N PRO A 178 -10.06 8.66 8.88
CA PRO A 178 -10.03 7.42 8.12
C PRO A 178 -11.06 7.39 6.99
N TYR A 179 -10.64 6.88 5.84
CA TYR A 179 -11.48 6.78 4.65
C TYR A 179 -11.13 5.53 3.84
N MET A 180 -11.95 5.19 2.87
CA MET A 180 -11.62 4.19 1.87
C MET A 180 -11.76 4.76 0.46
N ASN A 181 -10.89 4.29 -0.45
CA ASN A 181 -10.99 4.60 -1.87
C ASN A 181 -11.71 3.45 -2.58
N TYR A 182 -12.75 3.77 -3.34
CA TYR A 182 -13.56 2.82 -4.06
C TYR A 182 -13.08 2.62 -5.50
N PHE A 183 -12.97 1.37 -5.91
CA PHE A 183 -12.63 0.92 -7.25
C PHE A 183 -13.76 0.01 -7.76
N PRO A 184 -14.66 0.53 -8.61
CA PRO A 184 -15.78 -0.25 -9.12
C PRO A 184 -15.35 -1.39 -10.01
N VAL A 185 -16.15 -2.45 -10.05
CA VAL A 185 -15.98 -3.55 -11.01
C VAL A 185 -15.91 -2.99 -12.41
N ALA A 186 -14.97 -3.48 -13.21
CA ALA A 186 -14.79 -3.06 -14.59
C ALA A 186 -16.07 -3.30 -15.42
N GLU A 187 -16.42 -2.35 -16.28
CA GLU A 187 -17.62 -2.44 -17.13
C GLU A 187 -17.63 -3.75 -17.93
N GLY A 188 -18.78 -4.40 -17.96
CA GLY A 188 -18.98 -5.70 -18.66
C GLY A 188 -18.49 -6.92 -17.86
N THR A 189 -17.96 -6.76 -16.67
CA THR A 189 -17.53 -7.86 -15.78
C THR A 189 -18.65 -8.24 -14.83
N THR A 190 -18.86 -9.52 -14.58
CA THR A 190 -19.83 -10.00 -13.60
C THR A 190 -19.35 -9.68 -12.18
N VAL A 191 -20.23 -9.08 -11.38
CA VAL A 191 -19.95 -8.78 -9.97
C VAL A 191 -19.97 -10.08 -9.16
N LYS A 192 -18.91 -10.36 -8.39
CA LYS A 192 -18.75 -11.55 -7.55
C LYS A 192 -18.97 -11.25 -6.07
N GLY A 193 -18.58 -10.07 -5.59
CA GLY A 193 -18.60 -9.68 -4.19
C GLY A 193 -17.77 -8.43 -3.97
N ALA A 194 -17.34 -8.19 -2.73
CA ALA A 194 -16.46 -7.07 -2.37
C ALA A 194 -15.17 -7.54 -1.70
N VAL A 195 -14.09 -6.74 -1.86
CA VAL A 195 -12.82 -6.95 -1.18
C VAL A 195 -12.28 -5.64 -0.61
N LEU A 196 -11.99 -5.63 0.68
CA LEU A 196 -11.35 -4.52 1.38
C LEU A 196 -9.85 -4.80 1.49
N VAL A 197 -9.03 -3.90 1.01
CA VAL A 197 -7.58 -4.03 0.89
C VAL A 197 -6.91 -3.16 1.94
N CYS A 198 -6.10 -3.77 2.81
CA CYS A 198 -5.37 -3.12 3.90
C CYS A 198 -3.86 -3.23 3.63
N ALA A 199 -3.26 -2.14 3.17
CA ALA A 199 -1.82 -2.09 2.91
C ALA A 199 -1.00 -2.23 4.21
N GLY A 200 0.20 -2.82 4.12
CA GLY A 200 1.15 -2.90 5.23
C GLY A 200 1.91 -1.59 5.45
N GLY A 201 2.97 -1.66 6.25
CA GLY A 201 3.82 -0.51 6.58
C GLY A 201 4.14 -0.42 8.07
N ALA A 202 4.17 -1.56 8.77
CA ALA A 202 4.53 -1.69 10.20
C ALA A 202 3.71 -0.76 11.13
N PHE A 203 2.49 -0.41 10.77
CA PHE A 203 1.64 0.60 11.42
C PHE A 203 2.27 2.01 11.50
N GLN A 204 3.31 2.28 10.71
CA GLN A 204 3.95 3.59 10.62
C GLN A 204 3.49 4.39 9.40
N PHE A 205 3.14 3.67 8.34
CA PHE A 205 2.62 4.20 7.08
C PHE A 205 1.76 3.13 6.39
N ARG A 206 1.13 3.48 5.28
CA ARG A 206 0.41 2.55 4.40
C ARG A 206 1.13 2.45 3.05
N SER A 207 1.56 1.25 2.69
CA SER A 207 2.28 0.94 1.43
C SER A 207 1.30 0.86 0.24
N ASP A 208 0.45 1.87 0.05
CA ASP A 208 -0.64 1.85 -0.92
C ASP A 208 -0.19 1.46 -2.33
N ARG A 209 0.96 1.94 -2.77
CA ARG A 209 1.46 1.73 -4.14
C ARG A 209 1.87 0.31 -4.47
N MET A 210 2.20 -0.48 -3.46
CA MET A 210 2.58 -1.88 -3.63
C MET A 210 1.47 -2.83 -3.19
N GLU A 211 0.62 -2.40 -2.27
CA GLU A 211 -0.25 -3.28 -1.53
C GLU A 211 -1.71 -2.77 -1.46
N GLY A 212 -1.98 -1.55 -1.92
CA GLY A 212 -3.31 -0.94 -1.92
C GLY A 212 -3.88 -0.78 -3.32
N THR A 213 -3.73 0.39 -3.92
CA THR A 213 -4.33 0.78 -5.21
C THR A 213 -4.13 -0.25 -6.34
N PRO A 214 -2.90 -0.78 -6.63
CA PRO A 214 -2.74 -1.76 -7.71
C PRO A 214 -3.48 -3.07 -7.45
N VAL A 215 -3.55 -3.48 -6.19
CA VAL A 215 -4.27 -4.70 -5.76
C VAL A 215 -5.77 -4.51 -5.92
N ALA A 216 -6.33 -3.39 -5.43
CA ALA A 216 -7.74 -3.06 -5.60
C ALA A 216 -8.14 -2.99 -7.08
N GLN A 217 -7.33 -2.37 -7.92
CA GLN A 217 -7.54 -2.32 -9.36
C GLN A 217 -7.50 -3.71 -10.01
N TRP A 218 -6.63 -4.60 -9.52
CA TRP A 218 -6.60 -5.98 -10.00
C TRP A 218 -7.91 -6.70 -9.69
N PHE A 219 -8.39 -6.64 -8.44
CA PHE A 219 -9.66 -7.24 -8.03
C PHE A 219 -10.87 -6.63 -8.73
N ALA A 220 -10.88 -5.31 -8.96
CA ALA A 220 -11.94 -4.64 -9.71
C ALA A 220 -12.06 -5.19 -11.14
N ARG A 221 -10.94 -5.47 -11.82
CA ARG A 221 -10.92 -6.13 -13.13
C ARG A 221 -11.36 -7.58 -13.09
N HIS A 222 -11.34 -8.23 -11.92
CA HIS A 222 -11.71 -9.64 -11.75
C HIS A 222 -13.09 -9.84 -11.11
N GLY A 223 -13.90 -8.78 -11.00
CA GLY A 223 -15.31 -8.86 -10.63
C GLY A 223 -15.61 -8.53 -9.17
N TYR A 224 -14.70 -7.91 -8.43
CA TYR A 224 -14.95 -7.49 -7.06
C TYR A 224 -15.10 -5.98 -6.97
N GLN A 225 -16.09 -5.50 -6.23
CA GLN A 225 -16.11 -4.12 -5.74
C GLN A 225 -14.96 -3.98 -4.76
N ALA A 226 -13.91 -3.24 -5.12
CA ALA A 226 -12.68 -3.20 -4.36
C ALA A 226 -12.52 -1.87 -3.62
N PHE A 227 -12.02 -1.92 -2.39
CA PHE A 227 -11.84 -0.76 -1.54
C PHE A 227 -10.45 -0.79 -0.91
N VAL A 228 -9.70 0.30 -1.02
CA VAL A 228 -8.45 0.49 -0.26
C VAL A 228 -8.81 1.23 1.03
N VAL A 229 -8.58 0.57 2.16
CA VAL A 229 -8.89 1.12 3.49
C VAL A 229 -7.70 1.93 4.00
N ASN A 230 -7.88 3.25 4.11
CA ASN A 230 -6.91 4.15 4.70
C ASN A 230 -7.18 4.24 6.22
N TYR A 231 -6.77 3.19 6.93
CA TYR A 231 -6.92 3.04 8.38
C TYR A 231 -5.87 3.85 9.14
N ARG A 232 -6.13 4.19 10.40
CA ARG A 232 -5.18 4.91 11.28
C ARG A 232 -3.90 4.10 11.51
N VAL A 233 -2.77 4.80 11.36
CA VAL A 233 -1.41 4.29 11.69
C VAL A 233 -0.81 5.14 12.81
N GLN A 234 0.41 4.87 13.25
CA GLN A 234 1.06 5.66 14.30
C GLN A 234 0.87 7.17 14.10
N PRO A 235 0.55 7.93 15.17
CA PRO A 235 0.67 7.56 16.58
C PRO A 235 -0.55 6.79 17.15
N TYR A 236 -1.57 6.54 16.36
CA TYR A 236 -2.75 5.77 16.78
C TYR A 236 -2.39 4.32 17.09
N ARG A 237 -3.16 3.69 17.98
CA ARG A 237 -2.99 2.28 18.33
C ARG A 237 -3.55 1.38 17.22
N MET A 238 -3.07 0.16 17.16
CA MET A 238 -3.56 -0.85 16.21
C MET A 238 -5.08 -1.05 16.32
N GLU A 239 -5.60 -1.10 17.55
CA GLU A 239 -7.03 -1.29 17.83
C GLU A 239 -7.91 -0.16 17.24
N GLU A 240 -7.38 1.06 17.17
CA GLU A 240 -8.08 2.17 16.52
C GLU A 240 -8.15 1.98 15.00
N GLY A 241 -7.06 1.46 14.40
CA GLY A 241 -7.04 1.07 12.98
C GLY A 241 -7.95 -0.14 12.68
N SER A 242 -8.03 -1.12 13.58
CA SER A 242 -8.90 -2.29 13.44
C SER A 242 -10.38 -1.88 13.46
N LEU A 243 -10.76 -0.90 14.29
CA LEU A 243 -12.09 -0.30 14.27
C LEU A 243 -12.39 0.45 12.95
N ASP A 244 -11.38 1.05 12.31
CA ASP A 244 -11.56 1.69 11.01
C ASP A 244 -11.91 0.63 9.95
N LEU A 245 -11.24 -0.52 9.96
CA LEU A 245 -11.58 -1.64 9.07
C LEU A 245 -12.98 -2.20 9.36
N ALA A 246 -13.31 -2.45 10.63
CA ALA A 246 -14.64 -2.90 11.03
C ALA A 246 -15.73 -1.95 10.50
N ARG A 247 -15.48 -0.65 10.61
CA ARG A 247 -16.40 0.36 10.10
C ARG A 247 -16.51 0.37 8.57
N ALA A 248 -15.39 0.15 7.86
CA ALA A 248 -15.38 0.00 6.40
C ALA A 248 -16.21 -1.23 5.96
N VAL A 249 -16.06 -2.36 6.64
CA VAL A 249 -16.86 -3.58 6.36
C VAL A 249 -18.35 -3.31 6.56
N ARG A 250 -18.73 -2.64 7.66
CA ARG A 250 -20.12 -2.26 7.95
C ARG A 250 -20.71 -1.36 6.88
N PHE A 251 -19.94 -0.38 6.43
CA PHE A 251 -20.38 0.53 5.35
C PHE A 251 -20.66 -0.25 4.08
N VAL A 252 -19.72 -1.10 3.63
CA VAL A 252 -19.90 -1.91 2.42
C VAL A 252 -21.08 -2.85 2.55
N ARG A 253 -21.29 -3.48 3.71
CA ARG A 253 -22.45 -4.36 3.97
C ARG A 253 -23.78 -3.62 3.95
N ARG A 254 -23.85 -2.45 4.57
CA ARG A 254 -25.05 -1.61 4.57
C ARG A 254 -25.46 -1.19 3.16
N HIS A 255 -24.48 -0.94 2.32
CA HIS A 255 -24.64 -0.52 0.93
C HIS A 255 -24.49 -1.66 -0.09
N ALA A 256 -24.60 -2.90 0.33
CA ALA A 256 -24.42 -4.05 -0.55
C ALA A 256 -25.30 -4.02 -1.80
N ALA A 257 -26.54 -3.53 -1.67
CA ALA A 257 -27.47 -3.38 -2.79
C ALA A 257 -26.98 -2.35 -3.81
N ASP A 258 -26.41 -1.22 -3.37
CA ASP A 258 -25.86 -0.17 -4.23
C ASP A 258 -24.65 -0.67 -5.02
N TYR A 259 -23.88 -1.59 -4.44
CA TYR A 259 -22.74 -2.25 -5.07
C TYR A 259 -23.11 -3.49 -5.90
N GLY A 260 -24.37 -3.91 -5.87
CA GLY A 260 -24.85 -5.13 -6.58
C GLY A 260 -24.23 -6.43 -6.05
N ILE A 261 -23.92 -6.51 -4.76
CA ILE A 261 -23.34 -7.67 -4.09
C ILE A 261 -24.28 -8.27 -3.04
N SER A 262 -24.02 -9.53 -2.65
CA SER A 262 -24.58 -10.10 -1.43
C SER A 262 -23.92 -9.45 -0.20
N PRO A 263 -24.67 -9.10 0.87
CA PRO A 263 -24.07 -8.56 2.08
C PRO A 263 -23.16 -9.57 2.82
N ASN A 264 -23.21 -10.84 2.45
CA ASN A 264 -22.35 -11.88 2.99
C ASN A 264 -21.04 -12.08 2.19
N ASP A 265 -20.99 -11.56 0.96
CA ASP A 265 -19.85 -11.76 0.05
C ASP A 265 -18.85 -10.58 0.13
N ILE A 266 -18.35 -10.36 1.35
CA ILE A 266 -17.38 -9.30 1.67
C ILE A 266 -16.14 -9.97 2.28
N ALA A 267 -15.00 -9.80 1.62
CA ALA A 267 -13.70 -10.29 2.06
C ALA A 267 -12.79 -9.14 2.49
N SER A 268 -11.82 -9.41 3.34
CA SER A 268 -10.68 -8.52 3.57
C SER A 268 -9.37 -9.19 3.15
N VAL A 269 -8.42 -8.40 2.69
CA VAL A 269 -7.06 -8.84 2.40
C VAL A 269 -6.07 -7.82 2.94
N GLY A 270 -5.09 -8.29 3.67
CA GLY A 270 -4.11 -7.40 4.27
C GLY A 270 -2.67 -7.91 4.12
N PHE A 271 -1.76 -6.96 4.06
CA PHE A 271 -0.34 -7.18 3.84
C PHE A 271 0.44 -6.84 5.08
N SER A 272 1.33 -7.73 5.56
CA SER A 272 2.17 -7.42 6.72
C SER A 272 1.35 -6.84 7.89
N ALA A 273 1.60 -5.61 8.33
CA ALA A 273 0.80 -4.92 9.34
C ALA A 273 -0.69 -4.81 8.98
N GLY A 274 -1.03 -4.62 7.71
CA GLY A 274 -2.42 -4.59 7.24
C GLY A 274 -3.14 -5.94 7.37
N GLY A 275 -2.41 -7.06 7.21
CA GLY A 275 -2.95 -8.39 7.47
C GLY A 275 -3.12 -8.66 8.97
N ILE A 276 -2.17 -8.19 9.80
CA ILE A 276 -2.32 -8.23 11.26
C ILE A 276 -3.57 -7.43 11.70
N LEU A 277 -3.82 -6.29 11.05
CA LEU A 277 -5.02 -5.47 11.26
C LEU A 277 -6.31 -6.25 10.93
N CYS A 278 -6.35 -6.95 9.78
CA CYS A 278 -7.48 -7.80 9.41
C CYS A 278 -7.72 -8.91 10.45
N GLY A 279 -6.63 -9.50 10.95
CA GLY A 279 -6.71 -10.50 12.01
C GLY A 279 -7.17 -9.96 13.36
N ASP A 280 -6.77 -8.74 13.72
CA ASP A 280 -7.20 -8.09 14.96
C ASP A 280 -8.67 -7.65 14.88
N GLU A 281 -9.12 -7.21 13.72
CA GLU A 281 -10.52 -6.92 13.45
C GLU A 281 -11.38 -8.17 13.69
N ALA A 282 -11.04 -9.30 13.06
CA ALA A 282 -11.79 -10.55 13.19
C ALA A 282 -11.73 -11.19 14.60
N LEU A 283 -10.70 -10.88 15.39
CA LEU A 283 -10.54 -11.41 16.73
C LEU A 283 -11.20 -10.57 17.83
N ASN A 284 -11.36 -9.26 17.60
CA ASN A 284 -11.68 -8.33 18.67
C ASN A 284 -12.74 -7.27 18.29
N PHE A 285 -13.05 -7.09 17.01
CA PHE A 285 -13.94 -6.04 16.51
C PHE A 285 -14.98 -6.54 15.50
N ASP A 286 -15.16 -7.84 15.46
CA ASP A 286 -16.17 -8.54 14.65
C ASP A 286 -17.61 -8.26 15.12
N GLU A 287 -18.57 -8.77 14.39
CA GLU A 287 -20.01 -8.63 14.66
C GLU A 287 -20.40 -7.15 14.93
N LEU A 288 -20.93 -6.86 16.10
CA LEU A 288 -21.42 -5.53 16.51
C LEU A 288 -20.49 -4.79 17.47
N VAL A 289 -19.24 -5.29 17.65
CA VAL A 289 -18.25 -4.61 18.50
C VAL A 289 -17.87 -3.28 17.89
N ASN A 290 -18.20 -2.18 18.52
CA ASN A 290 -18.06 -0.83 18.00
C ASN A 290 -17.11 0.05 18.84
N GLY A 291 -17.03 1.34 18.50
CA GLY A 291 -16.11 2.29 19.12
C GLY A 291 -16.24 2.48 20.63
N THR A 292 -17.37 2.09 21.25
CA THR A 292 -17.58 2.22 22.70
C THR A 292 -16.64 1.36 23.53
N VAL A 293 -16.09 0.29 22.96
CA VAL A 293 -15.12 -0.59 23.66
C VAL A 293 -13.76 0.10 23.86
N LEU A 294 -13.45 1.13 23.07
CA LEU A 294 -12.23 1.92 23.20
C LEU A 294 -12.50 3.31 23.80
N ALA A 295 -13.53 4.00 23.33
CA ALA A 295 -13.79 5.40 23.63
C ALA A 295 -15.21 5.55 24.21
N SER A 296 -15.29 5.86 25.50
CA SER A 296 -16.58 5.99 26.23
C SER A 296 -17.41 7.22 25.78
N ASP A 297 -16.82 8.15 25.11
CA ASP A 297 -17.45 9.35 24.54
C ASP A 297 -17.91 9.15 23.08
N TYR A 298 -17.55 8.05 22.47
CA TYR A 298 -18.06 7.68 21.15
C TYR A 298 -19.57 7.46 21.20
N ARG A 299 -20.26 7.99 20.20
CA ARG A 299 -21.72 7.83 20.04
C ARG A 299 -22.01 6.89 18.87
N PRO A 300 -22.52 5.67 19.13
CA PRO A 300 -22.90 4.74 18.08
C PRO A 300 -23.90 5.37 17.11
N ASP A 301 -23.76 5.02 15.84
CA ASP A 301 -24.66 5.41 14.77
C ASP A 301 -25.21 4.18 14.02
N ALA A 302 -25.94 4.40 12.92
CA ALA A 302 -26.62 3.33 12.20
C ALA A 302 -25.68 2.27 11.60
N LEU A 303 -24.38 2.57 11.38
CA LEU A 303 -23.41 1.58 10.94
C LEU A 303 -23.02 0.60 12.07
N ASP A 304 -23.14 1.00 13.32
CA ASP A 304 -22.82 0.13 14.45
C ASP A 304 -23.89 -0.95 14.70
N GLU A 305 -25.04 -0.86 14.03
CA GLU A 305 -26.08 -1.89 14.02
C GLU A 305 -25.84 -2.97 12.95
N VAL A 306 -24.78 -2.81 12.15
CA VAL A 306 -24.39 -3.70 11.05
C VAL A 306 -23.17 -4.54 11.46
N SER A 307 -23.18 -5.84 11.14
CA SER A 307 -22.05 -6.72 11.42
C SER A 307 -20.78 -6.32 10.65
N ALA A 308 -19.64 -6.41 11.34
CA ALA A 308 -18.32 -6.21 10.74
C ALA A 308 -17.68 -7.50 10.19
N ASN A 309 -18.31 -8.67 10.37
CA ASN A 309 -17.74 -9.95 9.93
C ASN A 309 -17.43 -9.96 8.43
N VAL A 310 -16.34 -10.59 8.06
CA VAL A 310 -16.01 -10.89 6.66
C VAL A 310 -16.17 -12.38 6.38
N CYS A 311 -16.45 -12.76 5.12
CA CYS A 311 -16.59 -14.16 4.75
C CYS A 311 -15.24 -14.89 4.69
N THR A 312 -14.15 -14.17 4.46
CA THR A 312 -12.78 -14.70 4.42
C THR A 312 -11.74 -13.60 4.58
N ILE A 313 -10.54 -13.98 5.02
CA ILE A 313 -9.38 -13.08 5.16
C ILE A 313 -8.21 -13.61 4.34
N GLY A 314 -7.58 -12.72 3.56
CA GLY A 314 -6.27 -12.96 2.94
C GLY A 314 -5.14 -12.39 3.80
N MET A 315 -4.27 -13.26 4.31
CA MET A 315 -3.08 -12.93 5.09
C MET A 315 -1.85 -12.99 4.19
N ILE A 316 -1.46 -11.86 3.61
CA ILE A 316 -0.32 -11.80 2.69
C ILE A 316 0.93 -11.40 3.47
N TYR A 317 1.89 -12.33 3.61
CA TYR A 317 3.04 -12.25 4.53
C TYR A 317 2.64 -11.64 5.89
N ALA A 318 1.55 -12.14 6.44
CA ALA A 318 0.93 -11.69 7.69
C ALA A 318 0.46 -12.88 8.52
N PHE A 319 0.02 -12.60 9.73
CA PHE A 319 -0.50 -13.59 10.68
C PHE A 319 -1.48 -12.94 11.67
N TYR A 320 -2.29 -13.73 12.34
CA TYR A 320 -3.02 -13.29 13.52
C TYR A 320 -2.03 -13.02 14.66
N GLY A 321 -2.15 -11.90 15.34
CA GLY A 321 -1.27 -11.55 16.45
C GLY A 321 -0.99 -10.06 16.58
N ARG A 322 0.25 -9.74 16.89
CA ARG A 322 0.76 -8.37 17.01
C ARG A 322 1.98 -8.19 16.13
N LEU A 323 2.36 -6.96 15.85
CA LEU A 323 3.56 -6.68 15.05
C LEU A 323 4.75 -7.51 15.57
N SER A 324 5.36 -8.28 14.68
CA SER A 324 6.49 -9.18 14.92
C SER A 324 6.21 -10.41 15.81
N VAL A 325 4.97 -10.65 16.25
CA VAL A 325 4.63 -11.78 17.11
C VAL A 325 3.33 -12.44 16.64
N ALA A 326 3.44 -13.60 16.01
CA ALA A 326 2.29 -14.40 15.61
C ALA A 326 1.59 -15.02 16.83
N SER A 327 0.27 -15.07 16.78
CA SER A 327 -0.53 -15.85 17.72
C SER A 327 -0.55 -17.32 17.31
N THR A 328 -0.43 -18.21 18.27
CA THR A 328 -0.67 -19.66 18.14
C THR A 328 -1.69 -20.17 19.16
N ASP A 329 -2.55 -19.27 19.63
CA ASP A 329 -3.56 -19.55 20.64
C ASP A 329 -4.80 -20.18 19.99
N VAL A 330 -4.79 -21.50 19.88
CA VAL A 330 -5.85 -22.33 19.28
C VAL A 330 -7.21 -22.11 19.96
N GLU A 331 -7.23 -21.98 21.28
CA GLU A 331 -8.48 -21.80 22.02
C GLU A 331 -9.08 -20.41 21.75
N LYS A 332 -8.24 -19.39 21.65
CA LYS A 332 -8.68 -18.06 21.25
C LYS A 332 -9.28 -18.07 19.84
N PHE A 333 -8.60 -18.70 18.85
CA PHE A 333 -9.12 -18.81 17.49
C PHE A 333 -10.46 -19.54 17.42
N ARG A 334 -10.60 -20.62 18.18
CA ARG A 334 -11.85 -21.38 18.26
C ARG A 334 -12.98 -20.55 18.88
N ALA A 335 -12.69 -19.81 19.94
CA ALA A 335 -13.67 -18.99 20.64
C ALA A 335 -14.14 -17.78 19.83
N SER A 336 -13.23 -17.14 19.06
CA SER A 336 -13.51 -15.95 18.25
C SER A 336 -14.20 -16.27 16.92
N LYS A 337 -14.34 -17.55 16.53
CA LYS A 337 -15.00 -17.95 15.27
C LYS A 337 -14.45 -17.21 14.05
N ILE A 338 -13.12 -17.06 13.99
CA ILE A 338 -12.47 -16.39 12.87
C ILE A 338 -12.86 -17.02 11.52
N PRO A 339 -12.96 -16.23 10.44
CA PRO A 339 -13.42 -16.74 9.14
C PRO A 339 -12.37 -17.63 8.46
N PRO A 340 -12.77 -18.42 7.44
CA PRO A 340 -11.85 -19.09 6.54
C PRO A 340 -10.70 -18.19 6.12
N THR A 341 -9.47 -18.68 6.20
CA THR A 341 -8.29 -17.83 6.05
C THR A 341 -7.34 -18.35 4.96
N PHE A 342 -6.95 -17.45 4.07
CA PHE A 342 -5.95 -17.68 3.04
C PHE A 342 -4.62 -17.09 3.46
N PHE A 343 -3.55 -17.90 3.50
CA PHE A 343 -2.19 -17.45 3.77
C PHE A 343 -1.33 -17.49 2.50
N ALA A 344 -0.55 -16.43 2.27
CA ALA A 344 0.42 -16.37 1.19
C ALA A 344 1.70 -15.67 1.66
N TYR A 345 2.84 -16.34 1.56
CA TYR A 345 4.10 -15.79 2.05
C TYR A 345 5.33 -16.41 1.37
N GLY A 346 6.48 -15.76 1.47
CA GLY A 346 7.71 -16.19 0.85
C GLY A 346 8.61 -17.00 1.77
N THR A 347 9.36 -17.96 1.23
CA THR A 347 10.27 -18.83 2.02
C THR A 347 11.51 -18.08 2.53
N ARG A 348 11.83 -16.89 1.98
CA ARG A 348 12.91 -16.01 2.46
C ARG A 348 12.44 -14.89 3.38
N ASP A 349 11.15 -14.88 3.73
CA ASP A 349 10.62 -13.92 4.68
C ASP A 349 11.19 -14.18 6.09
N PRO A 350 11.65 -13.14 6.83
CA PRO A 350 12.17 -13.33 8.19
C PRO A 350 11.12 -13.87 9.16
N PHE A 351 9.81 -13.73 8.86
CA PHE A 351 8.72 -14.25 9.67
C PHE A 351 8.18 -15.61 9.21
N TYR A 352 8.82 -16.26 8.23
CA TYR A 352 8.39 -17.51 7.61
C TYR A 352 7.88 -18.55 8.61
N ARG A 353 8.67 -18.83 9.67
CA ARG A 353 8.28 -19.79 10.70
C ARG A 353 7.05 -19.38 11.51
N GLN A 354 6.83 -18.08 11.66
CA GLN A 354 5.68 -17.56 12.38
C GLN A 354 4.41 -17.68 11.53
N PHE A 355 4.50 -17.51 10.20
CA PHE A 355 3.36 -17.74 9.30
C PHE A 355 2.90 -19.18 9.38
N GLN A 356 3.81 -20.15 9.24
CA GLN A 356 3.51 -21.58 9.35
C GLN A 356 2.86 -21.91 10.70
N ALA A 357 3.47 -21.51 11.81
CA ALA A 357 2.96 -21.80 13.15
C ALA A 357 1.55 -21.21 13.38
N CYS A 358 1.28 -20.01 12.85
CA CYS A 358 -0.03 -19.38 12.93
C CYS A 358 -1.05 -20.13 12.07
N ALA A 359 -0.74 -20.49 10.82
CA ALA A 359 -1.62 -21.24 9.93
C ALA A 359 -1.97 -22.61 10.51
N ASP A 360 -1.01 -23.30 11.12
CA ASP A 360 -1.22 -24.57 11.80
C ASP A 360 -2.16 -24.43 13.00
N ALA A 361 -1.99 -23.39 13.82
CA ALA A 361 -2.87 -23.14 14.96
C ALA A 361 -4.31 -22.78 14.53
N VAL A 362 -4.46 -22.05 13.41
CA VAL A 362 -5.77 -21.73 12.83
C VAL A 362 -6.46 -23.01 12.32
N ARG A 363 -5.73 -23.91 11.66
CA ARG A 363 -6.25 -25.24 11.25
C ARG A 363 -6.65 -26.10 12.46
N GLU A 364 -5.83 -26.12 13.49
CA GLU A 364 -6.11 -26.87 14.72
C GLU A 364 -7.36 -26.33 15.44
N ALA A 365 -7.63 -25.06 15.32
CA ALA A 365 -8.87 -24.45 15.80
C ALA A 365 -10.13 -24.91 15.02
N GLY A 366 -9.96 -25.60 13.88
CA GLY A 366 -11.04 -26.08 13.04
C GLY A 366 -11.47 -25.10 11.96
N VAL A 367 -10.70 -24.06 11.72
CA VAL A 367 -10.94 -23.07 10.65
C VAL A 367 -10.41 -23.60 9.33
N GLU A 368 -11.14 -23.36 8.25
CA GLU A 368 -10.68 -23.69 6.90
C GLU A 368 -9.51 -22.79 6.50
N VAL A 369 -8.39 -23.39 6.06
CA VAL A 369 -7.16 -22.69 5.70
C VAL A 369 -6.66 -23.14 4.34
N GLU A 370 -6.42 -22.19 3.45
CA GLU A 370 -5.60 -22.38 2.25
C GLU A 370 -4.27 -21.65 2.43
N GLU A 371 -3.16 -22.29 2.05
CA GLU A 371 -1.81 -21.80 2.32
C GLU A 371 -0.92 -21.94 1.09
N HIS A 372 -0.27 -20.84 0.70
CA HIS A 372 0.62 -20.75 -0.44
C HIS A 372 1.99 -20.24 -0.01
N GLU A 373 3.00 -21.10 -0.17
CA GLU A 373 4.40 -20.76 0.03
C GLU A 373 5.08 -20.46 -1.31
N TYR A 374 5.70 -19.31 -1.42
CA TYR A 374 6.39 -18.89 -2.64
C TYR A 374 7.90 -18.99 -2.44
N GLU A 375 8.53 -19.95 -3.13
CA GLU A 375 9.95 -20.24 -3.01
C GLU A 375 10.82 -19.04 -3.40
N GLY A 376 11.76 -18.67 -2.52
CA GLY A 376 12.71 -17.60 -2.74
C GLY A 376 12.15 -16.18 -2.59
N MET A 377 10.85 -16.01 -2.36
CA MET A 377 10.26 -14.69 -2.20
C MET A 377 10.57 -14.10 -0.82
N PRO A 378 10.94 -12.79 -0.75
CA PRO A 378 11.16 -12.07 0.49
C PRO A 378 9.84 -11.53 1.06
N HIS A 379 9.90 -10.80 2.18
CA HIS A 379 8.81 -9.95 2.65
C HIS A 379 8.49 -8.82 1.67
N GLY A 380 7.22 -8.43 1.53
CA GLY A 380 6.85 -7.22 0.79
C GLY A 380 6.76 -7.39 -0.74
N PHE A 381 6.48 -8.58 -1.27
CA PHE A 381 6.33 -8.76 -2.73
C PHE A 381 5.07 -8.09 -3.31
N GLY A 382 4.05 -7.78 -2.49
CA GLY A 382 2.86 -7.03 -2.90
C GLY A 382 2.23 -7.48 -4.23
N TYR A 383 1.80 -6.51 -5.04
CA TYR A 383 1.18 -6.80 -6.34
C TYR A 383 2.15 -7.32 -7.40
N THR A 384 3.46 -7.25 -7.16
CA THR A 384 4.46 -7.70 -8.15
C THR A 384 4.52 -9.21 -8.30
N HIS A 385 3.91 -9.96 -7.39
CA HIS A 385 3.79 -11.41 -7.46
C HIS A 385 2.33 -11.83 -7.64
N GLU A 386 1.83 -11.78 -8.86
CA GLU A 386 0.41 -11.96 -9.20
C GLU A 386 -0.18 -13.32 -8.76
N ALA A 387 0.63 -14.34 -8.60
CA ALA A 387 0.16 -15.70 -8.29
C ALA A 387 -0.70 -15.78 -7.02
N TRP A 388 -0.41 -14.98 -6.00
CA TRP A 388 -1.24 -14.96 -4.79
C TRP A 388 -2.62 -14.33 -5.04
N MET A 389 -2.72 -13.31 -5.91
CA MET A 389 -4.00 -12.68 -6.26
C MET A 389 -4.90 -13.66 -7.00
N VAL A 390 -4.33 -14.42 -7.93
CA VAL A 390 -5.06 -15.51 -8.65
C VAL A 390 -5.50 -16.60 -7.67
N GLY A 391 -4.64 -17.00 -6.72
CA GLY A 391 -4.98 -17.95 -5.66
C GLY A 391 -6.11 -17.44 -4.79
N PHE A 392 -6.03 -16.20 -4.33
CA PHE A 392 -7.04 -15.59 -3.47
C PHE A 392 -8.37 -15.35 -4.20
N ASP A 393 -8.38 -15.00 -5.51
CA ASP A 393 -9.60 -14.94 -6.33
C ASP A 393 -10.30 -16.32 -6.39
N SER A 394 -9.53 -17.39 -6.63
CA SER A 394 -10.07 -18.76 -6.65
C SER A 394 -10.65 -19.14 -5.29
N TRP A 395 -9.94 -18.82 -4.21
CA TRP A 395 -10.38 -19.02 -2.83
C TRP A 395 -11.66 -18.25 -2.50
N MET A 396 -11.70 -16.94 -2.78
CA MET A 396 -12.90 -16.11 -2.55
C MET A 396 -14.09 -16.63 -3.36
N THR A 397 -13.88 -17.01 -4.62
CA THR A 397 -14.94 -17.59 -5.46
C THR A 397 -15.53 -18.85 -4.83
N LYS A 398 -14.69 -19.73 -4.27
CA LYS A 398 -15.13 -20.94 -3.55
C LYS A 398 -15.92 -20.58 -2.28
N ILE A 399 -15.41 -19.67 -1.46
CA ILE A 399 -16.07 -19.30 -0.19
C ILE A 399 -17.42 -18.62 -0.47
N MET A 400 -17.47 -17.63 -1.36
CA MET A 400 -18.67 -16.86 -1.68
C MET A 400 -19.74 -17.69 -2.39
N SER A 401 -19.37 -18.76 -3.12
CA SER A 401 -20.35 -19.68 -3.73
C SER A 401 -21.08 -20.57 -2.72
N ASN A 402 -20.60 -20.64 -1.49
CA ASN A 402 -21.18 -21.44 -0.41
C ASN A 402 -22.02 -20.58 0.56
N ASN A 403 -22.07 -19.24 0.38
CA ASN A 403 -22.90 -18.33 1.17
C ASN A 403 -24.27 -18.14 0.54
#